data_e55fad1116c682a6c1a4a3ffecf1676e
#
_entry.id   e55fad1116c682a6c1a4a3ffecf1676e
#
_cell.length_a   1.000
_cell.length_b   1.000
_cell.length_c   1.000
_cell.angle_alpha   90.00
_cell.angle_beta   90.00
_cell.angle_gamma   90.00
#
_symmetry.space_group_name_H-M   'P 1'
#
loop_
_entity.id
_entity.type
_entity.pdbx_description
1 polymer ?
#
loop_
_entity_poly.entity_id
_entity_poly.type
_entity_poly.pdbx_seq_one_letter_code
_entity_poly.pdbx_strand_id
1 'polypeptide(L)'
;MKECGLHSGNLSEEQQAKQDAREATEEDIFVDGGVAAMTREEIESLANEKTHDETTLAVLYAPWCPFCQAMVGGFEESAANLNPKGVKVTKFRADGDEKEWAKENLSLASFPTILLFPKGREGYVKLGSERRDPDSLKIFVESIVGPL
;
A
#
# COMPACT_ATOMS: atom_id res chain seq x y z
N MET A 1 -6.17 -17.62 -0.16
CA MET A 1 -5.45 -16.37 -0.47
C MET A 1 -5.37 -15.49 0.75
N LYS A 2 -4.24 -14.85 0.96
CA LYS A 2 -4.01 -14.04 2.16
C LYS A 2 -4.17 -12.55 1.89
N GLU A 3 -5.25 -12.19 1.22
CA GLU A 3 -5.56 -10.80 0.90
C GLU A 3 -7.03 -10.64 0.61
N CYS A 4 -7.52 -9.40 0.74
CA CYS A 4 -8.91 -9.07 0.50
C CYS A 4 -9.10 -8.76 -0.99
N GLY A 5 -9.78 -9.64 -1.70
CA GLY A 5 -10.07 -9.45 -3.11
C GLY A 5 -11.03 -8.30 -3.36
N LEU A 6 -10.86 -7.64 -4.48
CA LEU A 6 -11.75 -6.59 -4.94
C LEU A 6 -12.69 -7.18 -5.99
N HIS A 7 -13.96 -7.31 -5.64
CA HIS A 7 -14.97 -7.87 -6.53
C HIS A 7 -15.73 -6.74 -7.22
N SER A 8 -15.55 -6.57 -8.50
CA SER A 8 -16.35 -5.62 -9.26
C SER A 8 -17.46 -6.37 -9.99
N GLY A 9 -18.69 -5.98 -9.74
CA GLY A 9 -19.87 -6.51 -10.43
C GLY A 9 -20.46 -7.79 -9.88
N ASN A 10 -19.87 -8.39 -8.83
CA ASN A 10 -20.35 -9.65 -8.28
C ASN A 10 -21.12 -9.52 -6.95
N LEU A 11 -21.24 -8.29 -6.44
CA LEU A 11 -21.95 -8.04 -5.19
C LEU A 11 -23.38 -7.57 -5.51
N SER A 12 -24.36 -8.02 -4.70
CA SER A 12 -25.69 -7.47 -4.75
C SER A 12 -25.64 -6.01 -4.24
N GLU A 13 -26.69 -5.24 -4.53
CA GLU A 13 -26.77 -3.85 -4.05
C GLU A 13 -26.71 -3.79 -2.53
N GLU A 14 -27.34 -4.73 -1.85
CA GLU A 14 -27.32 -4.80 -0.38
C GLU A 14 -25.91 -5.09 0.12
N GLN A 15 -25.21 -6.03 -0.49
CA GLN A 15 -23.84 -6.37 -0.10
C GLN A 15 -22.90 -5.21 -0.35
N GLN A 16 -23.05 -4.53 -1.47
CA GLN A 16 -22.25 -3.36 -1.80
C GLN A 16 -22.50 -2.21 -0.81
N ALA A 17 -23.75 -1.98 -0.45
CA ALA A 17 -24.10 -0.94 0.53
C ALA A 17 -23.50 -1.24 1.91
N LYS A 18 -23.51 -2.50 2.33
CA LYS A 18 -22.90 -2.91 3.61
C LYS A 18 -21.39 -2.72 3.58
N GLN A 19 -20.75 -3.07 2.48
CA GLN A 19 -19.32 -2.87 2.30
C GLN A 19 -18.96 -1.38 2.31
N ASP A 20 -19.71 -0.57 1.60
CA ASP A 20 -19.47 0.88 1.54
C ASP A 20 -19.63 1.53 2.92
N ALA A 21 -20.66 1.14 3.67
CA ALA A 21 -20.87 1.63 5.03
C ALA A 21 -19.71 1.22 5.94
N ARG A 22 -19.23 -0.01 5.81
CA ARG A 22 -18.10 -0.51 6.58
C ARG A 22 -16.82 0.23 6.25
N GLU A 23 -16.54 0.44 4.97
CA GLU A 23 -15.37 1.21 4.52
C GLU A 23 -15.40 2.65 5.05
N ALA A 24 -16.58 3.26 5.10
CA ALA A 24 -16.74 4.64 5.55
C ALA A 24 -16.52 4.82 7.05
N THR A 25 -16.74 3.77 7.87
CA THR A 25 -16.72 3.90 9.33
C THR A 25 -15.47 3.31 10.00
N GLU A 26 -14.66 2.53 9.28
CA GLU A 26 -13.48 1.91 9.87
C GLU A 26 -12.37 2.93 10.14
N GLU A 27 -11.81 2.88 11.35
CA GLU A 27 -10.71 3.76 11.73
C GLU A 27 -9.38 3.23 11.17
N ASP A 28 -8.37 4.11 11.13
CA ASP A 28 -7.04 3.73 10.69
C ASP A 28 -6.42 2.73 11.65
N ILE A 29 -5.78 1.70 11.08
CA ILE A 29 -5.13 0.62 11.83
C ILE A 29 -3.68 0.92 12.15
N PHE A 30 -3.06 1.89 11.46
CA PHE A 30 -1.68 2.30 11.72
C PHE A 30 -1.66 3.34 12.84
N VAL A 31 -1.04 2.97 13.95
CA VAL A 31 -0.98 3.82 15.15
C VAL A 31 0.39 4.43 15.38
N ASP A 32 1.44 3.86 14.80
CA ASP A 32 2.79 4.37 14.91
C ASP A 32 3.04 5.40 13.81
N GLY A 33 3.63 6.54 14.16
CA GLY A 33 3.93 7.62 13.22
C GLY A 33 5.05 7.33 12.21
N GLY A 34 5.71 6.18 12.30
CA GLY A 34 6.80 5.81 11.38
C GLY A 34 6.37 5.57 9.94
N VAL A 35 5.09 5.26 9.73
CA VAL A 35 4.53 5.08 8.38
C VAL A 35 3.76 6.33 8.00
N ALA A 36 4.29 7.12 7.07
CA ALA A 36 3.69 8.38 6.67
C ALA A 36 2.46 8.15 5.78
N ALA A 37 1.36 8.85 6.08
CA ALA A 37 0.17 8.80 5.24
C ALA A 37 0.39 9.66 3.99
N MET A 38 -0.04 9.15 2.83
CA MET A 38 -0.03 9.91 1.58
C MET A 38 -1.44 10.30 1.19
N THR A 39 -1.59 11.53 0.68
CA THR A 39 -2.83 11.96 0.05
C THR A 39 -2.92 11.41 -1.36
N ARG A 40 -4.12 11.49 -1.95
CA ARG A 40 -4.33 11.14 -3.36
C ARG A 40 -3.38 11.91 -4.26
N GLU A 41 -3.25 13.21 -4.02
CA GLU A 41 -2.41 14.10 -4.83
C GLU A 41 -0.94 13.70 -4.73
N GLU A 42 -0.47 13.33 -3.55
CA GLU A 42 0.92 12.93 -3.35
C GLU A 42 1.23 11.63 -4.08
N ILE A 43 0.40 10.61 -3.94
CA ILE A 43 0.67 9.32 -4.59
C ILE A 43 0.44 9.41 -6.11
N GLU A 44 -0.49 10.25 -6.55
CA GLU A 44 -0.70 10.49 -7.97
C GLU A 44 0.51 11.18 -8.60
N SER A 45 1.05 12.20 -7.92
CA SER A 45 2.28 12.87 -8.34
C SER A 45 3.43 11.87 -8.45
N LEU A 46 3.59 11.02 -7.44
CA LEU A 46 4.63 10.01 -7.43
C LEU A 46 4.49 9.03 -8.59
N ALA A 47 3.27 8.59 -8.88
CA ALA A 47 3.02 7.65 -9.97
C ALA A 47 3.30 8.26 -11.34
N ASN A 48 3.20 9.59 -11.48
CA ASN A 48 3.39 10.30 -12.74
C ASN A 48 4.79 10.87 -12.92
N GLU A 49 5.65 10.82 -11.91
CA GLU A 49 7.01 11.30 -12.01
C GLU A 49 7.82 10.47 -13.02
N LYS A 50 8.62 11.14 -13.83
CA LYS A 50 9.52 10.46 -14.77
C LYS A 50 10.76 9.90 -14.07
N THR A 51 11.16 10.53 -12.97
CA THR A 51 12.30 10.10 -12.18
C THR A 51 12.01 10.42 -10.72
N HIS A 52 12.02 9.42 -9.87
CA HIS A 52 11.77 9.64 -8.44
C HIS A 52 13.01 10.18 -7.75
N ASP A 53 12.82 11.18 -6.88
CA ASP A 53 13.90 11.79 -6.11
C ASP A 53 14.36 10.89 -4.97
N GLU A 54 13.49 10.03 -4.48
CA GLU A 54 13.79 9.10 -3.40
C GLU A 54 13.05 7.78 -3.61
N THR A 55 13.51 6.74 -2.92
CA THR A 55 12.83 5.44 -2.94
C THR A 55 11.68 5.47 -1.95
N THR A 56 10.48 5.13 -2.42
CA THR A 56 9.27 5.12 -1.59
C THR A 56 8.62 3.74 -1.63
N LEU A 57 8.40 3.15 -0.46
CA LEU A 57 7.64 1.92 -0.29
C LEU A 57 6.25 2.30 0.19
N ALA A 58 5.23 1.91 -0.57
CA ALA A 58 3.85 2.29 -0.26
C ALA A 58 2.96 1.07 -0.11
N VAL A 59 2.11 1.06 0.92
CA VAL A 59 1.07 0.06 1.05
C VAL A 59 -0.29 0.68 0.74
N LEU A 60 -1.01 0.04 -0.18
CA LEU A 60 -2.41 0.37 -0.47
C LEU A 60 -3.26 -0.55 0.40
N TYR A 61 -4.03 0.03 1.30
CA TYR A 61 -4.72 -0.74 2.33
C TYR A 61 -6.15 -0.30 2.55
N ALA A 62 -6.88 -1.16 3.26
CA ALA A 62 -8.21 -0.85 3.78
C ALA A 62 -8.21 -1.20 5.27
N PRO A 63 -8.63 -0.30 6.17
CA PRO A 63 -8.58 -0.56 7.61
C PRO A 63 -9.41 -1.76 8.05
N TRP A 64 -10.48 -2.07 7.33
CA TRP A 64 -11.38 -3.18 7.65
C TRP A 64 -10.86 -4.55 7.19
N CYS A 65 -9.79 -4.59 6.40
CA CYS A 65 -9.30 -5.85 5.86
C CYS A 65 -8.41 -6.59 6.88
N PRO A 66 -8.74 -7.84 7.25
CA PRO A 66 -7.96 -8.60 8.23
C PRO A 66 -6.49 -8.80 7.82
N PHE A 67 -6.22 -8.94 6.53
CA PHE A 67 -4.85 -9.13 6.06
C PHE A 67 -4.02 -7.84 6.16
N CYS A 68 -4.66 -6.68 6.04
CA CYS A 68 -4.02 -5.40 6.32
C CYS A 68 -3.74 -5.27 7.81
N GLN A 69 -4.71 -5.61 8.65
CA GLN A 69 -4.56 -5.54 10.11
C GLN A 69 -3.42 -6.44 10.58
N ALA A 70 -3.27 -7.62 9.98
CA ALA A 70 -2.25 -8.58 10.36
C ALA A 70 -0.83 -8.10 10.02
N MET A 71 -0.66 -7.25 9.02
CA MET A 71 0.66 -6.79 8.59
C MET A 71 1.12 -5.49 9.26
N VAL A 72 0.25 -4.80 10.00
CA VAL A 72 0.57 -3.48 10.56
C VAL A 72 1.86 -3.48 11.37
N GLY A 73 1.99 -4.40 12.32
CA GLY A 73 3.18 -4.47 13.18
C GLY A 73 4.47 -4.64 12.37
N GLY A 74 4.46 -5.58 11.42
CA GLY A 74 5.62 -5.82 10.55
C GLY A 74 5.92 -4.65 9.64
N PHE A 75 4.89 -3.98 9.15
CA PHE A 75 5.07 -2.83 8.26
C PHE A 75 5.61 -1.62 9.02
N GLU A 76 5.14 -1.40 10.25
CA GLU A 76 5.69 -0.35 11.13
C GLU A 76 7.13 -0.64 11.51
N GLU A 77 7.48 -1.91 11.76
CA GLU A 77 8.86 -2.30 12.00
C GLU A 77 9.73 -2.05 10.76
N SER A 78 9.21 -2.34 9.57
CA SER A 78 9.90 -2.03 8.32
C SER A 78 10.16 -0.53 8.18
N ALA A 79 9.22 0.31 8.58
CA ALA A 79 9.42 1.75 8.56
C ALA A 79 10.57 2.15 9.48
N ALA A 80 10.62 1.60 10.68
CA ALA A 80 11.70 1.88 11.63
C ALA A 80 13.07 1.44 11.08
N ASN A 81 13.11 0.35 10.32
CA ASN A 81 14.34 -0.19 9.75
C ASN A 81 14.77 0.53 8.47
N LEU A 82 13.82 0.91 7.62
CA LEU A 82 14.09 1.41 6.28
C LEU A 82 14.15 2.94 6.17
N ASN A 83 13.36 3.65 6.97
CA ASN A 83 13.40 5.12 6.94
C ASN A 83 14.81 5.68 7.16
N PRO A 84 15.59 5.19 8.15
CA PRO A 84 16.95 5.68 8.34
C PRO A 84 17.90 5.35 7.18
N LYS A 85 17.53 4.40 6.33
CA LYS A 85 18.33 3.98 5.18
C LYS A 85 17.94 4.69 3.88
N GLY A 86 17.08 5.69 3.97
CA GLY A 86 16.69 6.49 2.81
C GLY A 86 15.51 5.94 2.04
N VAL A 87 14.79 4.97 2.59
CA VAL A 87 13.55 4.45 2.00
C VAL A 87 12.38 5.03 2.76
N LYS A 88 11.58 5.86 2.09
CA LYS A 88 10.39 6.44 2.70
C LYS A 88 9.28 5.39 2.73
N VAL A 89 8.86 4.97 3.91
CA VAL A 89 7.79 3.98 4.08
C VAL A 89 6.47 4.71 4.29
N THR A 90 5.49 4.42 3.43
CA THR A 90 4.25 5.18 3.37
C THR A 90 3.03 4.27 3.31
N LYS A 91 1.87 4.87 3.53
CA LYS A 91 0.58 4.19 3.41
C LYS A 91 -0.40 5.06 2.64
N PHE A 92 -1.28 4.42 1.89
CA PHE A 92 -2.37 5.09 1.19
C PHE A 92 -3.65 4.27 1.38
N ARG A 93 -4.64 4.87 2.03
CA ARG A 93 -5.93 4.22 2.20
C ARG A 93 -6.66 4.22 0.85
N ALA A 94 -6.81 3.03 0.26
CA ALA A 94 -7.27 2.88 -1.11
C ALA A 94 -8.70 2.28 -1.22
N ASP A 95 -9.46 2.30 -0.14
CA ASP A 95 -10.86 1.90 -0.18
C ASP A 95 -11.77 3.11 -0.44
N GLY A 96 -13.08 2.87 -0.50
CA GLY A 96 -14.04 3.92 -0.71
C GLY A 96 -13.86 4.63 -2.05
N ASP A 97 -13.86 5.94 -2.02
CA ASP A 97 -13.79 6.78 -3.23
C ASP A 97 -12.47 6.65 -3.99
N GLU A 98 -11.40 6.21 -3.33
CA GLU A 98 -10.09 6.06 -3.94
C GLU A 98 -9.90 4.74 -4.69
N LYS A 99 -10.78 3.77 -4.46
CA LYS A 99 -10.62 2.41 -4.96
C LYS A 99 -10.51 2.33 -6.48
N GLU A 100 -11.44 2.95 -7.20
CA GLU A 100 -11.46 2.88 -8.66
C GLU A 100 -10.22 3.53 -9.28
N TRP A 101 -9.83 4.69 -8.76
CA TRP A 101 -8.63 5.36 -9.23
C TRP A 101 -7.38 4.50 -8.98
N ALA A 102 -7.27 3.88 -7.82
CA ALA A 102 -6.14 3.02 -7.48
C ALA A 102 -6.10 1.75 -8.35
N LYS A 103 -7.26 1.18 -8.68
CA LYS A 103 -7.34 0.04 -9.59
C LYS A 103 -6.81 0.41 -10.98
N GLU A 104 -7.17 1.58 -11.47
CA GLU A 104 -6.77 2.03 -12.80
C GLU A 104 -5.31 2.50 -12.87
N ASN A 105 -4.81 3.12 -11.81
CA ASN A 105 -3.52 3.81 -11.85
C ASN A 105 -2.40 3.15 -11.03
N LEU A 106 -2.73 2.31 -10.08
CA LEU A 106 -1.76 1.68 -9.16
C LEU A 106 -1.84 0.16 -9.15
N SER A 107 -2.53 -0.42 -10.12
CA SER A 107 -2.65 -1.88 -10.23
C SER A 107 -3.24 -2.55 -8.99
N LEU A 108 -4.13 -1.85 -8.29
CA LEU A 108 -4.79 -2.39 -7.11
C LEU A 108 -5.71 -3.55 -7.52
N ALA A 109 -5.43 -4.74 -7.00
CA ALA A 109 -6.24 -5.94 -7.28
C ALA A 109 -6.82 -6.54 -5.98
N SER A 110 -6.18 -6.25 -4.85
CA SER A 110 -6.57 -6.78 -3.55
C SER A 110 -5.93 -5.94 -2.45
N PHE A 111 -6.41 -6.07 -1.23
CA PHE A 111 -5.78 -5.44 -0.07
C PHE A 111 -5.04 -6.49 0.75
N PRO A 112 -3.81 -6.21 1.19
CA PRO A 112 -2.99 -5.05 0.84
C PRO A 112 -2.26 -5.24 -0.49
N THR A 113 -1.95 -4.13 -1.16
CA THR A 113 -1.07 -4.10 -2.33
C THR A 113 0.14 -3.25 -1.96
N ILE A 114 1.34 -3.76 -2.18
CA ILE A 114 2.57 -3.07 -1.82
C ILE A 114 3.33 -2.70 -3.10
N LEU A 115 3.69 -1.43 -3.21
CA LEU A 115 4.38 -0.87 -4.36
C LEU A 115 5.69 -0.24 -3.94
N LEU A 116 6.71 -0.36 -4.79
CA LEU A 116 7.98 0.35 -4.60
C LEU A 116 8.20 1.32 -5.76
N PHE A 117 8.40 2.58 -5.42
CA PHE A 117 8.76 3.63 -6.37
C PHE A 117 10.28 3.87 -6.25
N PRO A 118 11.09 3.28 -7.13
CA PRO A 118 12.55 3.30 -6.94
C PRO A 118 13.17 4.63 -7.37
N LYS A 119 14.10 5.12 -6.56
CA LYS A 119 14.85 6.35 -6.85
C LYS A 119 15.54 6.25 -8.21
N GLY A 120 15.49 7.33 -8.97
CA GLY A 120 16.13 7.42 -10.25
C GLY A 120 15.43 6.70 -11.40
N ARG A 121 14.23 6.20 -11.15
CA ARG A 121 13.45 5.48 -12.16
C ARG A 121 12.04 6.02 -12.25
N GLU A 122 11.35 5.66 -13.32
CA GLU A 122 9.94 5.97 -13.52
C GLU A 122 9.08 4.79 -13.05
N GLY A 123 7.87 5.10 -12.58
CA GLY A 123 6.89 4.07 -12.27
C GLY A 123 7.11 3.37 -10.95
N TYR A 124 6.55 2.17 -10.85
CA TYR A 124 6.61 1.38 -9.61
C TYR A 124 6.75 -0.11 -9.92
N VAL A 125 7.19 -0.86 -8.90
CA VAL A 125 7.24 -2.31 -8.94
C VAL A 125 6.29 -2.84 -7.86
N LYS A 126 5.40 -3.73 -8.24
CA LYS A 126 4.43 -4.32 -7.32
C LYS A 126 5.01 -5.57 -6.67
N LEU A 127 4.86 -5.70 -5.35
CA LEU A 127 5.25 -6.91 -4.64
C LEU A 127 4.34 -8.07 -5.06
N GLY A 128 4.95 -9.11 -5.62
CA GLY A 128 4.22 -10.28 -6.10
C GLY A 128 4.04 -11.39 -5.06
N SER A 129 4.64 -11.24 -3.88
CA SER A 129 4.60 -12.24 -2.82
C SER A 129 3.53 -11.88 -1.77
N GLU A 130 3.01 -12.90 -1.08
CA GLU A 130 2.13 -12.70 0.08
C GLU A 130 2.92 -12.46 1.37
N ARG A 131 4.24 -12.55 1.32
CA ARG A 131 5.10 -12.37 2.48
C ARG A 131 5.37 -10.89 2.70
N ARG A 132 4.87 -10.37 3.81
CA ARG A 132 4.92 -8.95 4.15
C ARG A 132 5.60 -8.69 5.50
N ASP A 133 6.40 -9.66 5.94
CA ASP A 133 7.24 -9.51 7.14
C ASP A 133 8.41 -8.57 6.85
N PRO A 134 9.04 -7.99 7.89
CA PRO A 134 10.12 -7.02 7.69
C PRO A 134 11.28 -7.53 6.84
N ASP A 135 11.69 -8.78 7.03
CA ASP A 135 12.79 -9.37 6.25
C ASP A 135 12.43 -9.48 4.77
N SER A 136 11.22 -9.95 4.48
CA SER A 136 10.75 -10.10 3.10
C SER A 136 10.61 -8.75 2.40
N LEU A 137 10.14 -7.72 3.11
CA LEU A 137 10.03 -6.38 2.56
C LEU A 137 11.41 -5.77 2.29
N LYS A 138 12.38 -5.98 3.17
CA LYS A 138 13.75 -5.54 2.96
C LYS A 138 14.35 -6.20 1.73
N ILE A 139 14.17 -7.50 1.58
CA ILE A 139 14.65 -8.25 0.41
C ILE A 139 14.01 -7.71 -0.87
N PHE A 140 12.73 -7.44 -0.84
CA PHE A 140 12.01 -6.85 -1.98
C PHE A 140 12.64 -5.52 -2.39
N VAL A 141 12.84 -4.62 -1.44
CA VAL A 141 13.43 -3.31 -1.70
C VAL A 141 14.85 -3.47 -2.25
N GLU A 142 15.68 -4.25 -1.59
CA GLU A 142 17.07 -4.44 -2.01
C GLU A 142 17.20 -5.13 -3.37
N SER A 143 16.25 -5.99 -3.72
CA SER A 143 16.26 -6.66 -5.03
C SER A 143 16.07 -5.67 -6.20
N ILE A 144 15.52 -4.49 -5.90
CA ILE A 144 15.22 -3.49 -6.91
C ILE A 144 16.21 -2.34 -6.89
N VAL A 145 16.56 -1.84 -5.70
CA VAL A 145 17.43 -0.65 -5.56
C VAL A 145 18.85 -0.98 -5.13
N GLY A 146 19.14 -2.22 -4.82
CA GLY A 146 20.45 -2.65 -4.36
C GLY A 146 20.60 -2.61 -2.85
N PRO A 147 21.75 -3.02 -2.32
CA PRO A 147 22.00 -3.10 -0.87
C PRO A 147 21.79 -1.75 -0.18
N LEU A 148 21.17 -1.80 0.98
CA LEU A 148 20.90 -0.61 1.80
C LEU A 148 21.94 -0.45 2.91
#